data_a230182f6210967fe5a874cdae4685b6
#
_entry.id   a230182f6210967fe5a874cdae4685b6
#
_cell.length_a   1.000
_cell.length_b   1.000
_cell.length_c   1.000
_cell.angle_alpha   90.00
_cell.angle_beta   90.00
_cell.angle_gamma   90.00
#
_symmetry.space_group_name_H-M   'P 1'
#
loop_
_entity.id
_entity.type
_entity.pdbx_description
1 polymer ?
#
loop_
_entity_poly.entity_id
_entity_poly.type
_entity_poly.pdbx_seq_one_letter_code
_entity_poly.pdbx_strand_id
1 'polypeptide(L)'
;MPRAIVVRSALALAALGLCVLPAQAQTEIGADLGLFSSYVWRGLTLTNKPVAQPAVYLSVPVSNASLTFAGWASFDLGQYDDPADDISESGGSSSFNLAEFNPSAEISFPVGKATLTGGAVGYIYPNDEDAPNPNGLLVSDNNTVELYGKVGFDAPLSPEFSVYYDVDKIKGAYFEGGLSYSIAASEKVSIDLGAIAGLSAGQGVSDDPDESFNFADDGFTHVDLSAGVPFSAGSLSITPVLHLIIAGDDFTKATSPTDESDTKLWGGVSLSWSTPLGPEPETEEAKP
;
A
#
# COMPACT_ATOMS: atom_id res chain seq x y z
N MET A 1 -25.81 13.21 -7.63
CA MET A 1 -25.49 12.02 -6.83
C MET A 1 -24.05 12.23 -6.36
N PRO A 2 -23.74 12.23 -5.06
CA PRO A 2 -22.38 12.47 -4.61
C PRO A 2 -21.50 11.27 -5.00
N ARG A 3 -20.39 11.54 -5.69
CA ARG A 3 -19.34 10.57 -5.96
C ARG A 3 -18.68 10.26 -4.64
N ALA A 4 -18.77 9.03 -4.17
CA ALA A 4 -17.95 8.56 -3.05
C ALA A 4 -16.48 8.62 -3.49
N ILE A 5 -15.72 9.54 -2.93
CA ILE A 5 -14.27 9.58 -3.07
C ILE A 5 -13.76 8.54 -2.09
N VAL A 6 -13.31 7.42 -2.62
CA VAL A 6 -12.65 6.37 -1.84
C VAL A 6 -11.33 6.90 -1.36
N VAL A 7 -11.15 6.95 -0.05
CA VAL A 7 -9.89 7.32 0.58
C VAL A 7 -8.85 6.28 0.24
N ARG A 8 -7.83 6.74 -0.43
CA ARG A 8 -6.63 5.96 -0.66
C ARG A 8 -5.72 6.19 0.55
N SER A 9 -5.85 5.36 1.56
CA SER A 9 -4.88 5.34 2.66
C SER A 9 -3.53 4.92 2.08
N ALA A 10 -2.49 5.68 2.39
CA ALA A 10 -1.12 5.32 2.08
C ALA A 10 -0.68 4.16 2.98
N LEU A 11 -1.29 3.01 2.79
CA LEU A 11 -0.68 1.75 3.12
C LEU A 11 0.15 1.37 1.90
N ALA A 12 1.41 1.23 2.11
CA ALA A 12 2.31 0.66 1.14
C ALA A 12 1.60 -0.48 0.42
N LEU A 13 1.47 -0.35 -0.88
CA LEU A 13 0.95 -1.39 -1.75
C LEU A 13 -0.50 -1.76 -1.65
N ALA A 14 -1.48 -1.04 -1.78
CA ALA A 14 -2.68 -1.73 -2.20
C ALA A 14 -3.94 -0.91 -2.27
N ALA A 15 -3.85 0.32 -2.39
CA ALA A 15 -5.07 1.06 -2.63
C ALA A 15 -5.05 1.69 -4.03
N LEU A 16 -4.84 0.91 -5.04
CA LEU A 16 -5.36 1.23 -6.37
C LEU A 16 -6.87 1.13 -6.25
N GLY A 17 -7.48 2.27 -5.96
CA GLY A 17 -8.88 2.36 -5.62
C GLY A 17 -9.77 1.72 -6.65
N LEU A 18 -10.72 0.94 -6.16
CA LEU A 18 -11.83 0.40 -6.92
C LEU A 18 -12.64 1.55 -7.54
N CYS A 19 -12.24 1.99 -8.73
CA CYS A 19 -13.13 2.77 -9.58
C CYS A 19 -14.17 1.81 -10.12
N VAL A 20 -15.43 1.92 -9.68
CA VAL A 20 -16.55 1.37 -10.45
C VAL A 20 -16.59 2.13 -11.77
N LEU A 21 -15.99 1.56 -12.80
CA LEU A 21 -15.90 2.19 -14.10
C LEU A 21 -17.25 2.13 -14.79
N PRO A 22 -17.80 3.25 -15.27
CA PRO A 22 -18.90 3.19 -16.23
C PRO A 22 -18.42 2.50 -17.52
N ALA A 23 -19.36 1.96 -18.30
CA ALA A 23 -19.12 1.11 -19.48
C ALA A 23 -18.25 1.71 -20.62
N GLN A 24 -17.61 2.85 -20.40
CA GLN A 24 -16.65 3.51 -21.29
C GLN A 24 -15.49 4.09 -20.46
N ALA A 25 -14.81 3.21 -19.75
CA ALA A 25 -13.60 3.64 -19.02
C ALA A 25 -12.48 4.01 -20.01
N GLN A 26 -11.88 5.17 -19.80
CA GLN A 26 -10.69 5.58 -20.52
C GLN A 26 -9.43 5.02 -19.84
N THR A 27 -8.38 4.86 -20.62
CA THR A 27 -7.05 4.65 -20.05
C THR A 27 -6.71 5.81 -19.12
N GLU A 28 -6.23 5.52 -17.93
CA GLU A 28 -5.85 6.53 -16.93
C GLU A 28 -4.38 6.37 -16.56
N ILE A 29 -3.69 7.49 -16.43
CA ILE A 29 -2.38 7.56 -15.79
C ILE A 29 -2.50 8.34 -14.50
N GLY A 30 -1.79 7.92 -13.45
CA GLY A 30 -1.75 8.64 -12.19
C GLY A 30 -0.40 8.53 -11.51
N ALA A 31 -0.21 9.42 -10.55
CA ALA A 31 0.96 9.48 -9.69
C ALA A 31 0.54 9.87 -8.28
N ASP A 32 1.17 9.24 -7.30
CA ASP A 32 1.01 9.53 -5.89
C ASP A 32 2.38 9.85 -5.27
N LEU A 33 2.38 10.64 -4.20
CA LEU A 33 3.55 10.89 -3.37
C LEU A 33 3.13 10.96 -1.92
N GLY A 34 3.55 9.98 -1.12
CA GLY A 34 3.45 10.01 0.32
C GLY A 34 4.70 10.62 0.95
N LEU A 35 4.51 11.51 1.94
CA LEU A 35 5.58 12.01 2.81
C LEU A 35 5.16 11.68 4.24
N PHE A 36 5.82 10.71 4.86
CA PHE A 36 5.40 10.17 6.15
C PHE A 36 6.52 10.24 7.19
N SER A 37 6.14 10.21 8.46
CA SER A 37 7.07 10.22 9.59
C SER A 37 7.77 8.88 9.81
N SER A 38 7.22 7.81 9.27
CA SER A 38 7.73 6.43 9.37
C SER A 38 7.23 5.61 8.19
N TYR A 39 7.93 4.53 7.87
CA TYR A 39 7.40 3.48 7.02
C TYR A 39 6.89 2.34 7.89
N VAL A 40 5.60 2.07 7.81
CA VAL A 40 4.93 0.95 8.50
C VAL A 40 4.29 0.04 7.47
N TRP A 41 4.66 -1.23 7.46
CA TRP A 41 4.14 -2.26 6.57
C TRP A 41 3.51 -3.39 7.38
N ARG A 42 2.24 -3.68 7.14
CA ARG A 42 1.49 -4.76 7.82
C ARG A 42 1.62 -4.75 9.35
N GLY A 43 1.68 -3.55 9.94
CA GLY A 43 1.87 -3.35 11.38
C GLY A 43 3.32 -3.29 11.84
N LEU A 44 4.29 -3.68 11.00
CA LEU A 44 5.71 -3.60 11.29
C LEU A 44 6.27 -2.23 10.93
N THR A 45 7.10 -1.67 11.79
CA THR A 45 7.85 -0.44 11.49
C THR A 45 9.14 -0.82 10.77
N LEU A 46 9.18 -0.60 9.45
CA LEU A 46 10.37 -0.87 8.63
C LEU A 46 11.39 0.27 8.70
N THR A 47 10.93 1.52 8.87
CA THR A 47 11.78 2.63 9.30
C THR A 47 11.01 3.61 10.19
N ASN A 48 11.65 4.08 11.26
CA ASN A 48 11.08 5.06 12.20
C ASN A 48 11.54 6.49 11.90
N LYS A 49 12.12 6.75 10.74
CA LYS A 49 12.51 8.05 10.21
C LYS A 49 11.58 8.48 9.07
N PRO A 50 11.57 9.77 8.71
CA PRO A 50 10.76 10.23 7.59
C PRO A 50 11.08 9.51 6.27
N VAL A 51 10.04 9.23 5.49
CA VAL A 51 10.14 8.59 4.18
C VAL A 51 9.40 9.39 3.11
N ALA A 52 9.84 9.24 1.86
CA ALA A 52 9.10 9.66 0.67
C ALA A 52 8.72 8.44 -0.16
N GLN A 53 7.44 8.29 -0.45
CA GLN A 53 6.89 7.12 -1.10
C GLN A 53 6.14 7.50 -2.39
N PRO A 54 6.86 7.70 -3.50
CA PRO A 54 6.24 7.93 -4.79
C PRO A 54 5.65 6.66 -5.38
N ALA A 55 4.55 6.80 -6.13
CA ALA A 55 3.99 5.77 -6.98
C ALA A 55 3.56 6.34 -8.32
N VAL A 56 3.57 5.50 -9.36
CA VAL A 56 2.99 5.79 -10.66
C VAL A 56 2.17 4.61 -11.14
N TYR A 57 1.09 4.86 -11.87
CA TYR A 57 0.30 3.77 -12.43
C TYR A 57 -0.28 4.12 -13.79
N LEU A 58 -0.57 3.06 -14.56
CA LEU A 58 -1.30 3.09 -15.81
C LEU A 58 -2.44 2.07 -15.72
N SER A 59 -3.68 2.52 -15.85
CA SER A 59 -4.87 1.68 -15.84
C SER A 59 -5.51 1.66 -17.23
N VAL A 60 -5.67 0.49 -17.80
CA VAL A 60 -6.19 0.28 -19.15
C VAL A 60 -7.50 -0.53 -19.07
N PRO A 61 -8.62 -0.01 -19.57
CA PRO A 61 -9.85 -0.76 -19.63
C PRO A 61 -9.76 -1.89 -20.66
N VAL A 62 -10.21 -3.09 -20.27
CA VAL A 62 -10.23 -4.28 -21.11
C VAL A 62 -11.61 -4.93 -20.97
N SER A 63 -12.51 -4.66 -21.90
CA SER A 63 -13.91 -5.09 -21.81
C SER A 63 -14.61 -4.50 -20.55
N ASN A 64 -15.07 -5.36 -19.64
CA ASN A 64 -15.64 -4.97 -18.35
C ASN A 64 -14.63 -5.00 -17.19
N ALA A 65 -13.36 -5.24 -17.49
CA ALA A 65 -12.25 -5.27 -16.54
C ALA A 65 -11.35 -4.05 -16.69
N SER A 66 -10.48 -3.82 -15.71
CA SER A 66 -9.37 -2.88 -15.77
C SER A 66 -8.06 -3.63 -15.52
N LEU A 67 -7.09 -3.43 -16.39
CA LEU A 67 -5.72 -3.92 -16.20
C LEU A 67 -4.86 -2.74 -15.75
N THR A 68 -4.21 -2.87 -14.60
CA THR A 68 -3.38 -1.81 -14.03
C THR A 68 -1.96 -2.29 -13.85
N PHE A 69 -1.02 -1.47 -14.28
CA PHE A 69 0.41 -1.60 -13.99
C PHE A 69 0.82 -0.45 -13.09
N ALA A 70 1.60 -0.76 -12.05
CA ALA A 70 2.09 0.27 -11.13
C ALA A 70 3.54 0.02 -10.73
N GLY A 71 4.20 1.08 -10.28
CA GLY A 71 5.47 1.05 -9.60
C GLY A 71 5.40 1.96 -8.40
N TRP A 72 5.73 1.44 -7.23
CA TRP A 72 5.85 2.16 -5.98
C TRP A 72 7.28 2.05 -5.47
N ALA A 73 7.74 3.05 -4.74
CA ALA A 73 9.07 3.05 -4.14
C ALA A 73 9.03 3.67 -2.75
N SER A 74 9.97 3.30 -1.88
CA SER A 74 10.24 3.98 -0.61
C SER A 74 11.67 4.53 -0.60
N PHE A 75 11.77 5.81 -0.27
CA PHE A 75 13.05 6.49 -0.04
C PHE A 75 13.13 6.88 1.41
N ASP A 76 14.18 6.44 2.10
CA ASP A 76 14.50 6.90 3.44
C ASP A 76 15.06 8.34 3.37
N LEU A 77 14.39 9.26 4.07
CA LEU A 77 14.81 10.67 4.15
C LEU A 77 15.64 10.94 5.38
N GLY A 78 15.52 10.11 6.41
CA GLY A 78 16.27 10.19 7.65
C GLY A 78 17.61 9.50 7.56
N GLN A 79 18.51 9.86 8.48
CA GLN A 79 19.78 9.21 8.69
C GLN A 79 19.84 8.73 10.14
N TYR A 80 20.43 7.57 10.39
CA TYR A 80 20.66 7.04 11.71
C TYR A 80 22.06 7.44 12.17
N ASP A 81 22.16 7.99 13.39
CA ASP A 81 23.45 8.40 13.98
C ASP A 81 24.27 7.21 14.45
N ASP A 82 23.59 6.14 14.89
CA ASP A 82 24.20 4.87 15.29
C ASP A 82 23.65 3.75 14.39
N PRO A 83 24.51 3.00 13.69
CA PRO A 83 24.07 1.84 12.90
C PRO A 83 23.31 0.77 13.70
N ALA A 84 23.53 0.71 15.03
CA ALA A 84 22.78 -0.21 15.88
C ALA A 84 21.31 0.17 16.09
N ASP A 85 20.98 1.44 15.85
CA ASP A 85 19.59 1.96 15.93
C ASP A 85 18.90 1.97 14.57
N ASP A 86 19.61 1.57 13.52
CA ASP A 86 19.06 1.50 12.16
C ASP A 86 18.15 0.28 12.01
N ILE A 87 16.88 0.55 11.73
CA ILE A 87 15.88 -0.47 11.42
C ILE A 87 15.45 -0.39 9.95
N SER A 88 16.10 0.48 9.15
CA SER A 88 15.75 0.65 7.75
C SER A 88 16.43 -0.41 6.88
N GLU A 89 15.73 -0.86 5.87
CA GLU A 89 16.23 -1.80 4.86
C GLU A 89 17.27 -1.18 3.92
N SER A 90 17.50 0.12 4.01
CA SER A 90 18.48 0.85 3.19
C SER A 90 19.86 0.94 3.78
N GLY A 91 20.11 0.32 4.96
CA GLY A 91 21.37 0.43 5.68
C GLY A 91 21.63 1.78 6.34
N GLY A 92 20.66 2.70 6.38
CA GLY A 92 20.54 3.92 7.20
C GLY A 92 21.69 4.93 7.21
N SER A 93 22.77 4.65 6.52
CA SER A 93 24.02 5.44 6.58
C SER A 93 23.95 6.77 5.83
N SER A 94 22.94 6.98 5.00
CA SER A 94 22.74 8.23 4.26
C SER A 94 21.25 8.51 4.06
N SER A 95 20.90 9.80 3.90
CA SER A 95 19.55 10.21 3.49
C SER A 95 19.35 10.04 1.99
N PHE A 96 18.07 9.92 1.59
CA PHE A 96 17.66 9.71 0.19
C PHE A 96 18.08 8.36 -0.40
N ASN A 97 18.13 7.33 0.43
CA ASN A 97 18.34 5.96 -0.05
C ASN A 97 17.02 5.38 -0.57
N LEU A 98 17.09 4.74 -1.74
CA LEU A 98 16.00 3.91 -2.23
C LEU A 98 16.00 2.60 -1.44
N ALA A 99 15.11 2.50 -0.45
CA ALA A 99 15.01 1.31 0.41
C ALA A 99 14.31 0.17 -0.33
N GLU A 100 13.22 0.48 -1.06
CA GLU A 100 12.36 -0.54 -1.64
C GLU A 100 11.75 -0.05 -2.96
N PHE A 101 11.57 -0.95 -3.93
CA PHE A 101 10.85 -0.73 -5.18
C PHE A 101 9.91 -1.89 -5.49
N ASN A 102 8.62 -1.60 -5.69
CA ASN A 102 7.57 -2.59 -5.86
C ASN A 102 6.82 -2.41 -7.18
N PRO A 103 7.25 -3.10 -8.24
CA PRO A 103 6.45 -3.20 -9.45
C PRO A 103 5.24 -4.11 -9.23
N SER A 104 4.08 -3.76 -9.77
CA SER A 104 2.88 -4.57 -9.69
C SER A 104 2.05 -4.56 -10.96
N ALA A 105 1.28 -5.62 -11.14
CA ALA A 105 0.27 -5.73 -12.18
C ALA A 105 -0.98 -6.40 -11.61
N GLU A 106 -2.16 -5.85 -11.91
CA GLU A 106 -3.43 -6.41 -11.45
C GLU A 106 -4.52 -6.30 -12.50
N ILE A 107 -5.49 -7.18 -12.40
CA ILE A 107 -6.75 -7.12 -13.14
C ILE A 107 -7.90 -7.03 -12.15
N SER A 108 -8.80 -6.06 -12.37
CA SER A 108 -9.99 -5.84 -11.55
C SER A 108 -11.25 -5.91 -12.42
N PHE A 109 -12.30 -6.54 -11.91
CA PHE A 109 -13.56 -6.63 -12.61
C PHE A 109 -14.77 -6.61 -11.64
N PRO A 110 -15.86 -5.91 -11.99
CA PRO A 110 -17.05 -5.84 -11.18
C PRO A 110 -17.90 -7.12 -11.30
N VAL A 111 -18.43 -7.59 -10.17
CA VAL A 111 -19.37 -8.70 -10.07
C VAL A 111 -20.53 -8.30 -9.17
N GLY A 112 -21.60 -7.78 -9.74
CA GLY A 112 -22.73 -7.25 -8.99
C GLY A 112 -22.34 -6.02 -8.16
N LYS A 113 -22.37 -6.13 -6.83
CA LYS A 113 -21.93 -5.11 -5.89
C LYS A 113 -20.51 -5.35 -5.35
N ALA A 114 -19.83 -6.35 -5.87
CA ALA A 114 -18.45 -6.64 -5.52
C ALA A 114 -17.53 -6.26 -6.67
N THR A 115 -16.29 -5.94 -6.36
CA THR A 115 -15.18 -5.91 -7.30
C THR A 115 -14.17 -6.96 -6.89
N LEU A 116 -13.78 -7.80 -7.84
CA LEU A 116 -12.75 -8.80 -7.65
C LEU A 116 -11.47 -8.30 -8.32
N THR A 117 -10.36 -8.41 -7.61
CA THR A 117 -9.03 -8.07 -8.11
C THR A 117 -8.09 -9.24 -7.90
N GLY A 118 -7.26 -9.52 -8.89
CA GLY A 118 -6.16 -10.45 -8.78
C GLY A 118 -4.90 -9.85 -9.38
N GLY A 119 -3.75 -10.07 -8.75
CA GLY A 119 -2.52 -9.45 -9.19
C GLY A 119 -1.26 -10.08 -8.62
N ALA A 120 -0.14 -9.47 -8.99
CA ALA A 120 1.18 -9.80 -8.48
C ALA A 120 1.94 -8.53 -8.13
N VAL A 121 2.77 -8.60 -7.12
CA VAL A 121 3.68 -7.54 -6.71
C VAL A 121 5.07 -8.14 -6.44
N GLY A 122 6.09 -7.47 -6.95
CA GLY A 122 7.48 -7.76 -6.62
C GLY A 122 7.96 -6.82 -5.51
N TYR A 123 8.76 -7.34 -4.61
CA TYR A 123 9.50 -6.59 -3.59
C TYR A 123 10.96 -6.61 -3.97
N ILE A 124 11.55 -5.46 -4.18
CA ILE A 124 12.94 -5.30 -4.62
C ILE A 124 13.64 -4.36 -3.66
N TYR A 125 14.72 -4.84 -3.03
CA TYR A 125 15.51 -4.13 -2.03
C TYR A 125 16.90 -3.80 -2.60
N PRO A 126 17.07 -2.65 -3.28
CA PRO A 126 18.28 -2.37 -4.08
C PRO A 126 19.53 -2.12 -3.25
N ASN A 127 19.37 -1.75 -1.98
CA ASN A 127 20.46 -1.39 -1.08
C ASN A 127 20.56 -2.31 0.14
N ASP A 128 20.04 -3.53 0.03
CA ASP A 128 20.23 -4.54 1.06
C ASP A 128 21.72 -4.91 1.16
N GLU A 129 22.35 -4.61 2.33
CA GLU A 129 23.77 -4.82 2.55
C GLU A 129 24.17 -6.30 2.60
N ASP A 130 23.25 -7.20 2.89
CA ASP A 130 23.50 -8.63 2.97
C ASP A 130 23.59 -9.29 1.58
N ALA A 131 23.14 -8.60 0.53
CA ALA A 131 23.22 -9.10 -0.82
C ALA A 131 24.34 -8.41 -1.61
N PRO A 132 25.39 -9.13 -2.04
CA PRO A 132 26.38 -8.57 -2.95
C PRO A 132 25.67 -8.24 -4.28
N ASN A 133 25.40 -6.95 -4.49
CA ASN A 133 24.77 -6.45 -5.70
C ASN A 133 25.78 -5.79 -6.64
N PRO A 134 26.58 -6.57 -7.40
CA PRO A 134 27.59 -6.02 -8.30
C PRO A 134 27.00 -5.30 -9.52
N ASN A 135 25.70 -5.49 -9.81
CA ASN A 135 25.04 -5.02 -11.02
C ASN A 135 23.94 -3.99 -10.77
N GLY A 136 23.68 -3.58 -9.49
CA GLY A 136 22.66 -2.58 -9.14
C GLY A 136 21.26 -3.17 -8.93
N LEU A 137 20.28 -2.40 -9.12
CA LEU A 137 18.91 -2.34 -8.64
C LEU A 137 18.05 -3.64 -8.60
N LEU A 138 18.45 -4.73 -9.23
CA LEU A 138 17.56 -5.89 -9.44
C LEU A 138 18.12 -7.22 -8.92
N VAL A 139 19.16 -7.22 -8.10
CA VAL A 139 19.89 -8.44 -7.74
C VAL A 139 20.12 -8.56 -6.23
N SER A 140 19.12 -8.22 -5.41
CA SER A 140 19.15 -8.50 -3.98
C SER A 140 18.67 -9.93 -3.73
N ASP A 141 19.31 -10.65 -2.82
CA ASP A 141 18.88 -12.00 -2.44
C ASP A 141 17.56 -12.00 -1.65
N ASN A 142 17.17 -10.86 -1.08
CA ASN A 142 15.91 -10.69 -0.34
C ASN A 142 14.71 -10.28 -1.22
N ASN A 143 14.92 -10.11 -2.54
CA ASN A 143 13.81 -9.86 -3.44
C ASN A 143 12.82 -11.00 -3.44
N THR A 144 11.52 -10.68 -3.42
CA THR A 144 10.46 -11.69 -3.43
C THR A 144 9.26 -11.25 -4.28
N VAL A 145 8.31 -12.16 -4.47
CA VAL A 145 7.08 -11.93 -5.24
C VAL A 145 5.88 -12.46 -4.47
N GLU A 146 4.85 -11.63 -4.33
CA GLU A 146 3.54 -12.05 -3.84
C GLU A 146 2.51 -12.08 -4.97
N LEU A 147 1.69 -13.13 -4.99
CA LEU A 147 0.41 -13.13 -5.70
C LEU A 147 -0.67 -12.70 -4.72
N TYR A 148 -1.66 -11.93 -5.20
CA TYR A 148 -2.75 -11.51 -4.34
C TYR A 148 -4.12 -11.58 -5.00
N GLY A 149 -5.13 -11.69 -4.15
CA GLY A 149 -6.53 -11.56 -4.51
C GLY A 149 -7.26 -10.66 -3.52
N LYS A 150 -8.19 -9.83 -4.02
CA LYS A 150 -8.99 -8.92 -3.21
C LYS A 150 -10.45 -9.00 -3.61
N VAL A 151 -11.34 -8.75 -2.66
CA VAL A 151 -12.75 -8.54 -2.89
C VAL A 151 -13.23 -7.33 -2.08
N GLY A 152 -13.67 -6.29 -2.79
CA GLY A 152 -14.29 -5.11 -2.20
C GLY A 152 -15.78 -5.08 -2.48
N PHE A 153 -16.58 -4.49 -1.58
CA PHE A 153 -18.03 -4.43 -1.70
C PHE A 153 -18.55 -2.99 -1.72
N ASP A 154 -19.44 -2.70 -2.65
CA ASP A 154 -20.25 -1.47 -2.64
C ASP A 154 -21.37 -1.62 -1.59
N ALA A 155 -21.01 -1.38 -0.35
CA ALA A 155 -21.85 -1.51 0.84
C ALA A 155 -21.47 -0.43 1.86
N PRO A 156 -22.30 -0.18 2.90
CA PRO A 156 -21.89 0.67 4.02
C PRO A 156 -20.56 0.20 4.62
N LEU A 157 -19.68 1.15 4.95
CA LEU A 157 -18.31 0.92 5.43
C LEU A 157 -17.37 0.30 4.39
N SER A 158 -17.77 0.18 3.13
CA SER A 158 -16.94 -0.29 2.02
C SER A 158 -16.00 -1.45 2.41
N PRO A 159 -16.52 -2.59 2.90
CA PRO A 159 -15.65 -3.67 3.37
C PRO A 159 -14.83 -4.26 2.23
N GLU A 160 -13.55 -4.53 2.52
CA GLU A 160 -12.62 -5.19 1.62
C GLU A 160 -11.91 -6.33 2.34
N PHE A 161 -11.66 -7.43 1.62
CA PHE A 161 -10.84 -8.55 2.08
C PHE A 161 -9.77 -8.85 1.05
N SER A 162 -8.56 -9.07 1.52
CA SER A 162 -7.40 -9.36 0.69
C SER A 162 -6.65 -10.58 1.22
N VAL A 163 -6.05 -11.33 0.30
CA VAL A 163 -5.08 -12.38 0.59
C VAL A 163 -3.85 -12.16 -0.28
N TYR A 164 -2.70 -12.26 0.32
CA TYR A 164 -1.39 -12.22 -0.33
C TYR A 164 -0.68 -13.54 -0.04
N TYR A 165 0.02 -14.07 -1.02
CA TYR A 165 0.81 -15.28 -0.86
C TYR A 165 2.18 -15.07 -1.50
N ASP A 166 3.22 -15.12 -0.67
CA ASP A 166 4.60 -15.09 -1.15
C ASP A 166 4.91 -16.42 -1.83
N VAL A 167 5.36 -16.35 -3.09
CA VAL A 167 5.62 -17.54 -3.90
C VAL A 167 7.09 -17.88 -4.02
N ASP A 168 7.97 -17.06 -3.46
CA ASP A 168 9.43 -17.21 -3.62
C ASP A 168 10.15 -17.41 -2.28
N LYS A 169 10.33 -16.37 -1.48
CA LYS A 169 11.20 -16.41 -0.30
C LYS A 169 10.50 -16.89 0.96
N ILE A 170 9.31 -16.37 1.25
CA ILE A 170 8.61 -16.61 2.52
C ILE A 170 7.66 -17.83 2.40
N LYS A 171 7.02 -18.00 1.25
CA LYS A 171 6.08 -19.10 0.93
C LYS A 171 4.91 -19.21 1.92
N GLY A 172 4.47 -18.07 2.44
CA GLY A 172 3.40 -17.95 3.40
C GLY A 172 2.31 -16.99 2.94
N ALA A 173 1.18 -16.97 3.65
CA ALA A 173 0.03 -16.14 3.35
C ALA A 173 -0.13 -15.00 4.37
N TYR A 174 -0.63 -13.85 3.89
CA TYR A 174 -1.10 -12.75 4.70
C TYR A 174 -2.53 -12.42 4.31
N PHE A 175 -3.40 -12.27 5.31
CA PHE A 175 -4.80 -11.92 5.14
C PHE A 175 -5.05 -10.54 5.72
N GLU A 176 -5.91 -9.77 5.05
CA GLU A 176 -6.28 -8.44 5.49
C GLU A 176 -7.79 -8.24 5.34
N GLY A 177 -8.40 -7.63 6.37
CA GLY A 177 -9.77 -7.17 6.33
C GLY A 177 -9.82 -5.68 6.60
N GLY A 178 -10.45 -4.91 5.71
CA GLY A 178 -10.53 -3.47 5.77
C GLY A 178 -11.96 -2.95 5.81
N LEU A 179 -12.15 -1.81 6.48
CA LEU A 179 -13.37 -1.00 6.48
C LEU A 179 -12.99 0.45 6.22
N SER A 180 -13.80 1.17 5.46
CA SER A 180 -13.61 2.60 5.23
C SER A 180 -14.94 3.36 5.22
N TYR A 181 -14.90 4.61 5.70
CA TYR A 181 -16.05 5.49 5.74
C TYR A 181 -15.65 6.93 5.51
N SER A 182 -16.36 7.62 4.60
CA SER A 182 -16.11 9.03 4.29
C SER A 182 -17.29 9.89 4.73
N ILE A 183 -16.99 10.95 5.48
CA ILE A 183 -17.95 11.94 5.99
C ILE A 183 -17.71 13.23 5.21
N ALA A 184 -18.65 13.62 4.35
CA ALA A 184 -18.56 14.89 3.64
C ALA A 184 -18.71 16.06 4.63
N ALA A 185 -17.64 16.83 4.83
CA ALA A 185 -17.65 18.05 5.65
C ALA A 185 -18.07 19.27 4.82
N SER A 186 -17.76 19.27 3.50
CA SER A 186 -18.19 20.28 2.53
C SER A 186 -18.15 19.68 1.12
N GLU A 187 -18.42 20.49 0.07
CA GLU A 187 -18.30 20.05 -1.31
C GLU A 187 -16.85 19.67 -1.73
N LYS A 188 -15.84 20.13 -0.99
CA LYS A 188 -14.42 19.97 -1.32
C LYS A 188 -13.59 19.26 -0.25
N VAL A 189 -14.18 19.00 0.91
CA VAL A 189 -13.49 18.44 2.06
C VAL A 189 -14.31 17.32 2.64
N SER A 190 -13.69 16.18 2.89
CA SER A 190 -14.25 15.06 3.67
C SER A 190 -13.35 14.73 4.87
N ILE A 191 -13.89 13.96 5.78
CA ILE A 191 -13.15 13.26 6.83
C ILE A 191 -13.27 11.78 6.49
N ASP A 192 -12.15 11.16 6.27
CA ASP A 192 -12.07 9.79 5.84
C ASP A 192 -11.50 8.94 6.96
N LEU A 193 -12.22 7.90 7.33
CA LEU A 193 -11.87 6.98 8.40
C LEU A 193 -11.60 5.61 7.83
N GLY A 194 -10.57 4.93 8.33
CA GLY A 194 -10.21 3.57 7.95
C GLY A 194 -9.93 2.70 9.16
N ALA A 195 -10.16 1.41 9.00
CA ALA A 195 -9.73 0.38 9.94
C ALA A 195 -9.29 -0.85 9.15
N ILE A 196 -8.12 -1.39 9.45
CA ILE A 196 -7.58 -2.58 8.82
C ILE A 196 -7.14 -3.53 9.92
N ALA A 197 -7.36 -4.83 9.72
CA ALA A 197 -6.83 -5.89 10.58
C ALA A 197 -6.10 -6.91 9.72
N GLY A 198 -4.93 -7.36 10.17
CA GLY A 198 -4.06 -8.28 9.49
C GLY A 198 -3.87 -9.60 10.22
N LEU A 199 -3.62 -10.67 9.47
CA LEU A 199 -3.32 -12.00 9.98
C LEU A 199 -2.27 -12.69 9.09
N SER A 200 -1.19 -13.17 9.70
CA SER A 200 -0.15 -13.99 9.09
C SER A 200 -0.43 -15.47 9.20
N ALA A 201 -0.07 -16.24 8.19
CA ALA A 201 -0.09 -17.69 8.20
C ALA A 201 1.05 -18.27 7.36
N GLY A 202 2.00 -18.91 7.99
CA GLY A 202 3.22 -19.45 7.36
C GLY A 202 4.23 -18.36 6.97
N GLN A 203 4.18 -17.20 7.62
CA GLN A 203 5.19 -16.12 7.46
C GLN A 203 5.94 -15.84 8.76
N GLY A 204 5.66 -16.62 9.82
CA GLY A 204 6.37 -16.54 11.08
C GLY A 204 7.74 -17.21 11.03
N VAL A 205 8.56 -16.98 12.07
CA VAL A 205 9.89 -17.58 12.21
C VAL A 205 9.79 -19.10 12.09
N SER A 206 10.62 -19.69 11.23
CA SER A 206 10.75 -21.13 11.01
C SER A 206 11.93 -21.71 11.81
N ASP A 207 11.85 -23.00 12.16
CA ASP A 207 12.98 -23.76 12.69
C ASP A 207 14.03 -24.07 11.60
N ASP A 208 13.70 -23.89 10.33
CA ASP A 208 14.62 -24.05 9.20
C ASP A 208 15.45 -22.77 8.99
N PRO A 209 16.76 -22.81 9.17
CA PRO A 209 17.59 -21.63 9.02
C PRO A 209 17.73 -21.11 7.57
N ASP A 210 17.26 -21.89 6.59
CA ASP A 210 17.26 -21.52 5.17
C ASP A 210 15.93 -20.85 4.73
N GLU A 211 14.93 -20.79 5.63
CA GLU A 211 13.66 -20.10 5.37
C GLU A 211 13.66 -18.66 5.88
N SER A 212 13.25 -17.74 5.02
CA SER A 212 13.02 -16.34 5.39
C SER A 212 11.65 -16.18 6.04
N PHE A 213 11.47 -15.14 6.86
CA PHE A 213 10.23 -14.84 7.56
C PHE A 213 9.96 -13.33 7.58
N ASN A 214 8.68 -12.95 7.67
CA ASN A 214 8.26 -11.55 7.80
C ASN A 214 7.89 -11.19 9.24
N PHE A 215 7.42 -12.16 10.02
CA PHE A 215 6.87 -11.95 11.37
C PHE A 215 7.54 -12.86 12.39
N ALA A 216 7.49 -12.47 13.66
CA ALA A 216 8.01 -13.31 14.75
C ALA A 216 7.20 -14.60 14.94
N ASP A 217 5.90 -14.58 14.61
CA ASP A 217 4.99 -15.72 14.74
C ASP A 217 3.86 -15.59 13.72
N ASP A 218 3.07 -16.63 13.57
CA ASP A 218 1.82 -16.62 12.82
C ASP A 218 0.65 -16.17 13.68
N GLY A 219 -0.36 -15.61 13.04
CA GLY A 219 -1.59 -15.20 13.71
C GLY A 219 -1.95 -13.75 13.47
N PHE A 220 -2.67 -13.15 14.42
CA PHE A 220 -3.11 -11.75 14.33
C PHE A 220 -1.92 -10.80 14.44
N THR A 221 -1.71 -10.00 13.40
CA THR A 221 -0.55 -9.08 13.32
C THR A 221 -0.84 -7.72 13.94
N HIS A 222 -1.93 -7.06 13.53
CA HIS A 222 -2.24 -5.71 13.99
C HIS A 222 -3.67 -5.27 13.65
N VAL A 223 -4.05 -4.14 14.25
CA VAL A 223 -5.09 -3.24 13.73
C VAL A 223 -4.45 -1.92 13.38
N ASP A 224 -4.75 -1.37 12.20
CA ASP A 224 -4.47 0.02 11.81
C ASP A 224 -5.77 0.81 11.81
N LEU A 225 -5.82 1.88 12.59
CA LEU A 225 -6.90 2.88 12.56
C LEU A 225 -6.38 4.14 11.90
N SER A 226 -7.08 4.62 10.88
CA SER A 226 -6.65 5.81 10.16
C SER A 226 -7.71 6.90 10.11
N ALA A 227 -7.25 8.16 10.04
CA ALA A 227 -8.08 9.33 9.81
C ALA A 227 -7.37 10.28 8.84
N GLY A 228 -8.03 10.64 7.74
CA GLY A 228 -7.53 11.54 6.71
C GLY A 228 -8.50 12.69 6.44
N VAL A 229 -7.97 13.80 5.93
CA VAL A 229 -8.76 14.97 5.54
C VAL A 229 -8.38 15.37 4.11
N PRO A 230 -8.90 14.68 3.09
CA PRO A 230 -8.61 15.03 1.72
C PRO A 230 -9.26 16.36 1.31
N PHE A 231 -8.51 17.16 0.57
CA PHE A 231 -9.01 18.33 -0.13
C PHE A 231 -8.43 18.40 -1.53
N SER A 232 -9.24 18.84 -2.48
CA SER A 232 -8.89 18.85 -3.89
C SER A 232 -8.53 20.25 -4.38
N ALA A 233 -7.45 20.35 -5.15
CA ALA A 233 -7.01 21.54 -5.86
C ALA A 233 -6.87 21.21 -7.34
N GLY A 234 -7.95 21.34 -8.10
CA GLY A 234 -8.03 20.86 -9.49
C GLY A 234 -7.98 19.34 -9.56
N SER A 235 -7.05 18.79 -10.34
CA SER A 235 -6.79 17.34 -10.44
C SER A 235 -5.90 16.79 -9.32
N LEU A 236 -5.31 17.66 -8.48
CA LEU A 236 -4.49 17.25 -7.36
C LEU A 236 -5.36 17.07 -6.11
N SER A 237 -5.23 15.94 -5.43
CA SER A 237 -5.76 15.69 -4.09
C SER A 237 -4.62 15.75 -3.09
N ILE A 238 -4.84 16.43 -1.97
CA ILE A 238 -3.90 16.57 -0.86
C ILE A 238 -4.59 16.02 0.39
N THR A 239 -3.98 15.03 1.04
CA THR A 239 -4.58 14.32 2.17
C THR A 239 -3.59 14.24 3.33
N PRO A 240 -3.66 15.14 4.31
CA PRO A 240 -3.08 14.86 5.62
C PRO A 240 -3.74 13.63 6.22
N VAL A 241 -2.94 12.73 6.79
CA VAL A 241 -3.42 11.47 7.38
C VAL A 241 -2.65 11.12 8.64
N LEU A 242 -3.37 10.52 9.59
CA LEU A 242 -2.83 9.92 10.81
C LEU A 242 -3.22 8.46 10.86
N HIS A 243 -2.32 7.64 11.39
CA HIS A 243 -2.49 6.21 11.61
C HIS A 243 -2.15 5.87 13.05
N LEU A 244 -2.92 4.98 13.64
CA LEU A 244 -2.66 4.34 14.91
C LEU A 244 -2.60 2.84 14.70
N ILE A 245 -1.40 2.27 14.76
CA ILE A 245 -1.19 0.82 14.78
C ILE A 245 -1.36 0.32 16.21
N ILE A 246 -2.08 -0.77 16.36
CA ILE A 246 -2.17 -1.58 17.57
C ILE A 246 -1.72 -2.98 17.17
N ALA A 247 -0.51 -3.34 17.51
CA ALA A 247 0.09 -4.61 17.12
C ALA A 247 -0.20 -5.70 18.16
N GLY A 248 -0.22 -6.95 17.73
CA GLY A 248 -0.23 -8.09 18.62
C GLY A 248 1.11 -8.20 19.36
N ASP A 249 1.07 -8.64 20.63
CA ASP A 249 2.23 -8.65 21.55
C ASP A 249 3.47 -9.37 21.00
N ASP A 250 3.27 -10.41 20.18
CA ASP A 250 4.35 -11.25 19.69
C ASP A 250 5.00 -10.71 18.39
N PHE A 251 4.38 -9.73 17.74
CA PHE A 251 4.80 -9.24 16.43
C PHE A 251 5.69 -8.00 16.48
N THR A 252 5.53 -7.13 17.47
CA THR A 252 6.28 -5.87 17.57
C THR A 252 7.66 -6.03 18.15
N LYS A 253 7.86 -6.98 19.08
CA LYS A 253 9.10 -7.11 19.86
C LYS A 253 10.25 -7.80 19.13
N ALA A 254 9.95 -8.62 18.11
CA ALA A 254 10.98 -9.40 17.43
C ALA A 254 11.54 -8.72 16.17
N THR A 255 10.83 -7.77 15.59
CA THR A 255 11.17 -7.15 14.30
C THR A 255 11.51 -5.67 14.40
N SER A 256 11.30 -5.04 15.57
CA SER A 256 11.69 -3.66 15.83
C SER A 256 12.39 -3.57 17.18
N PRO A 257 13.70 -3.85 17.26
CA PRO A 257 14.46 -3.86 18.52
C PRO A 257 14.45 -2.52 19.26
N THR A 258 14.06 -1.44 18.61
CA THR A 258 14.01 -0.09 19.18
C THR A 258 12.60 0.40 19.53
N ASP A 259 11.53 -0.31 19.13
CA ASP A 259 10.14 0.07 19.41
C ASP A 259 9.49 -0.99 20.30
N GLU A 260 9.61 -0.82 21.62
CA GLU A 260 9.03 -1.74 22.62
C GLU A 260 7.50 -1.55 22.80
N SER A 261 6.88 -0.64 22.04
CA SER A 261 5.47 -0.28 22.19
C SER A 261 4.56 -1.09 21.28
N ASP A 262 3.49 -1.64 21.84
CA ASP A 262 2.42 -2.31 21.09
C ASP A 262 1.57 -1.33 20.28
N THR A 263 1.84 -0.04 20.38
CA THR A 263 1.13 1.01 19.65
C THR A 263 2.07 1.97 18.96
N LYS A 264 1.79 2.29 17.70
CA LYS A 264 2.52 3.25 16.90
C LYS A 264 1.59 4.31 16.33
N LEU A 265 1.84 5.56 16.66
CA LEU A 265 1.23 6.71 15.99
C LEU A 265 2.19 7.24 14.92
N TRP A 266 1.74 7.29 13.69
CA TRP A 266 2.49 7.87 12.59
C TRP A 266 1.56 8.62 11.64
N GLY A 267 2.10 9.39 10.72
CA GLY A 267 1.28 10.13 9.78
C GLY A 267 2.10 10.98 8.84
N GLY A 268 1.40 11.72 8.02
CA GLY A 268 2.02 12.55 7.00
C GLY A 268 1.03 13.17 6.05
N VAL A 269 1.46 13.39 4.82
CA VAL A 269 0.64 13.96 3.75
C VAL A 269 0.78 13.09 2.51
N SER A 270 -0.34 12.72 1.91
CA SER A 270 -0.41 12.08 0.61
C SER A 270 -0.85 13.09 -0.45
N LEU A 271 -0.16 13.10 -1.58
CA LEU A 271 -0.52 13.85 -2.78
C LEU A 271 -0.91 12.84 -3.85
N SER A 272 -2.06 13.04 -4.51
CA SER A 272 -2.54 12.16 -5.57
C SER A 272 -2.98 12.96 -6.77
N TRP A 273 -2.56 12.52 -7.93
CA TRP A 273 -2.95 13.11 -9.20
C TRP A 273 -3.27 12.01 -10.21
N SER A 274 -4.33 12.19 -11.00
CA SER A 274 -4.59 11.34 -12.15
C SER A 274 -5.24 12.10 -13.30
N THR A 275 -5.10 11.56 -14.51
CA THR A 275 -5.73 12.08 -15.69
C THR A 275 -6.11 10.97 -16.67
N PRO A 276 -7.28 11.04 -17.31
CA PRO A 276 -7.61 10.14 -18.40
C PRO A 276 -6.72 10.44 -19.61
N LEU A 277 -6.34 9.38 -20.34
CA LEU A 277 -5.61 9.44 -21.59
C LEU A 277 -6.57 9.17 -22.75
N GLY A 278 -6.65 10.09 -23.70
CA GLY A 278 -7.50 10.00 -24.89
C GLY A 278 -8.62 11.03 -24.93
N PRO A 279 -9.36 11.12 -26.03
CA PRO A 279 -10.49 12.03 -26.15
C PRO A 279 -11.60 11.66 -25.14
N GLU A 280 -12.27 12.67 -24.61
CA GLU A 280 -13.47 12.44 -23.82
C GLU A 280 -14.48 11.60 -24.63
N PRO A 281 -15.15 10.59 -24.01
CA PRO A 281 -16.17 9.84 -24.69
C PRO A 281 -17.28 10.80 -25.16
N GLU A 282 -17.61 10.73 -26.45
CA GLU A 282 -18.74 11.49 -26.98
C GLU A 282 -19.98 11.11 -26.18
N THR A 283 -20.52 12.06 -25.44
CA THR A 283 -21.84 11.89 -24.82
C THR A 283 -22.85 11.72 -25.95
N GLU A 284 -23.35 10.50 -26.13
CA GLU A 284 -24.46 10.24 -27.03
C GLU A 284 -25.65 11.12 -26.58
N GLU A 285 -25.80 12.29 -27.22
CA GLU A 285 -26.98 13.11 -27.03
C GLU A 285 -28.21 12.22 -27.34
N ALA A 286 -29.00 11.98 -26.30
CA ALA A 286 -30.28 11.28 -26.47
C ALA A 286 -31.05 12.01 -27.57
N LYS A 287 -31.12 11.40 -28.75
CA LYS A 287 -31.92 11.90 -29.88
C LYS A 287 -33.37 12.02 -29.42
N PRO A 288 -34.00 13.17 -29.65
CA PRO A 288 -35.39 13.44 -29.22
C PRO A 288 -36.43 12.46 -29.79
#